data_807ab4c0bd338c7dcded2e05b87d464d
#
_entry.id   807ab4c0bd338c7dcded2e05b87d464d
#
_cell.length_a   1.000
_cell.length_b   1.000
_cell.length_c   1.000
_cell.angle_alpha   90.00
_cell.angle_beta   90.00
_cell.angle_gamma   90.00
#
_symmetry.space_group_name_H-M   'P 1'
#
loop_
_entity.id
_entity.type
_entity.pdbx_description
1 polymer ?
#
loop_
_entity_poly.entity_id
_entity_poly.type
_entity_poly.pdbx_seq_one_letter_code
_entity_poly.pdbx_strand_id
1 'polypeptide(L)'
;MFIRVFFVLILSISNVSALEDCNWNNTKGIPCTTITKTPNTSKYNSNGINKTIFTKKQIVESGATTVVDLLKKISGLDYYQTGQKGQQAAIFMRGSESNHTLVMLNGIAINDQSATNGLHDFGQDFVQTVQQVEVYKGSNGAHFGPDAIGGAVNFITDIDYTNSYSINGFNYDNKSADYNTSKITDNGWHLNFNGAANHSKTDSAKAKGHEYDGSKNYQVNLNGNKWISDNLKFKNTFYYRDTKSEYDSSDTKEESVTSDNKMYALQTGIERKTKDSLDNLMFHYHNYDRKYYVQGKKDKYYSESLVAKAEREVVVDKKLSYGLGSEYKYDWGHYQTTTFSSQTRGHLSNLGIFVNAGYKFNENQILSFHGRNDDHKETGGNKTYKINFTQFLGGLKLGATHSTGLKNASLYELYGNIGQRNINPEKSETNEIFGEYSLSENIKLFSTAYRTRMKDRIKINSSWNGYENKVPDTTQEGLESEIKWLGNNQSISLISHFAKSRTASDGPNSRRPDLSYGVDYSKKLNSSKYGSFDLNISHRYIGDHIDWTGSKNEFVKSIDLVDMSIRKIFYGNVISLNFTNLLNERYEKPGTYSQDGRMLNFGLRREF
;
A
#
# COMPACT_ATOMS: atom_id res chain seq x y z
N MET A 1 14.79 15.27 26.18
CA MET A 1 15.21 14.31 27.19
C MET A 1 15.19 12.87 26.65
N PHE A 2 15.44 12.63 25.36
CA PHE A 2 15.33 11.31 24.72
C PHE A 2 16.63 10.80 24.05
N ILE A 3 17.79 11.41 24.32
CA ILE A 3 19.07 11.05 23.68
C ILE A 3 19.96 10.14 24.57
N ARG A 4 19.54 9.72 25.76
CA ARG A 4 20.43 9.00 26.71
C ARG A 4 20.21 7.49 26.85
N VAL A 5 19.40 6.83 26.02
CA VAL A 5 19.11 5.38 26.18
C VAL A 5 19.81 4.49 25.11
N PHE A 6 20.56 5.05 24.18
CA PHE A 6 21.07 4.27 23.04
C PHE A 6 22.55 3.82 23.15
N PHE A 7 23.20 3.90 24.32
CA PHE A 7 24.62 3.60 24.42
C PHE A 7 24.98 2.61 25.54
N VAL A 8 24.46 1.41 25.54
CA VAL A 8 25.13 0.28 26.21
C VAL A 8 24.60 -1.03 25.62
N LEU A 9 25.24 -1.59 24.62
CA LEU A 9 25.35 -3.02 24.35
C LEU A 9 26.29 -3.24 23.12
N ILE A 10 27.56 -2.99 23.32
CA ILE A 10 28.59 -3.48 22.40
C ILE A 10 29.36 -4.55 23.16
N LEU A 11 29.09 -5.82 22.89
CA LEU A 11 30.08 -6.89 23.15
C LEU A 11 29.72 -8.16 22.35
N SER A 12 30.73 -8.69 21.70
CA SER A 12 30.87 -9.95 20.97
C SER A 12 30.27 -10.00 19.55
N ILE A 13 31.08 -9.59 18.59
CA ILE A 13 30.85 -9.81 17.15
C ILE A 13 31.34 -11.22 16.82
N SER A 14 30.43 -12.17 16.67
CA SER A 14 30.66 -13.38 15.88
C SER A 14 30.33 -13.09 14.42
N ASN A 15 31.16 -13.56 13.49
CA ASN A 15 30.92 -13.41 12.05
C ASN A 15 29.62 -14.10 11.63
N VAL A 16 28.53 -13.36 11.59
CA VAL A 16 27.28 -13.81 10.99
C VAL A 16 27.25 -13.22 9.58
N SER A 17 27.29 -14.08 8.57
CA SER A 17 27.13 -13.70 7.18
C SER A 17 25.78 -13.00 7.01
N ALA A 18 25.77 -11.85 6.34
CA ALA A 18 24.55 -11.14 5.99
C ALA A 18 23.61 -12.07 5.21
N LEU A 19 22.49 -12.42 5.81
CA LEU A 19 21.46 -13.24 5.15
C LEU A 19 20.80 -12.42 4.03
N GLU A 20 20.88 -12.96 2.81
CA GLU A 20 20.30 -12.38 1.62
C GLU A 20 18.76 -12.24 1.71
N ASP A 21 18.28 -11.16 1.13
CA ASP A 21 16.91 -10.72 0.90
C ASP A 21 15.77 -11.73 1.07
N CYS A 22 14.89 -11.46 2.00
CA CYS A 22 13.56 -12.12 2.17
C CYS A 22 13.53 -13.65 2.05
N ASN A 23 14.68 -14.31 2.13
CA ASN A 23 14.80 -15.77 2.14
C ASN A 23 14.25 -16.40 3.44
N TRP A 24 13.70 -15.56 4.30
CA TRP A 24 12.85 -15.94 5.42
C TRP A 24 11.47 -16.40 4.92
N ASN A 25 11.44 -17.15 3.81
CA ASN A 25 10.25 -17.68 3.13
C ASN A 25 9.36 -18.58 4.00
N ASN A 26 9.76 -18.85 5.25
CA ASN A 26 9.00 -19.67 6.19
C ASN A 26 8.18 -18.86 7.21
N THR A 27 8.13 -17.53 7.12
CA THR A 27 7.28 -16.73 8.00
C THR A 27 5.84 -16.73 7.49
N LYS A 28 5.07 -17.72 7.90
CA LYS A 28 3.68 -17.93 7.52
C LYS A 28 2.80 -16.70 7.81
N GLY A 29 2.41 -15.98 6.76
CA GLY A 29 1.53 -14.82 6.88
C GLY A 29 2.18 -13.56 7.49
N ILE A 30 3.45 -13.59 7.89
CA ILE A 30 4.18 -12.44 8.42
C ILE A 30 4.86 -11.69 7.26
N PRO A 31 4.67 -10.37 7.11
CA PRO A 31 5.28 -9.60 6.03
C PRO A 31 6.80 -9.61 6.14
N CYS A 32 7.47 -9.68 5.01
CA CYS A 32 8.92 -9.48 4.95
C CYS A 32 9.22 -7.99 4.92
N THR A 33 9.80 -7.46 5.99
CA THR A 33 10.32 -6.10 6.00
C THR A 33 11.80 -6.15 5.62
N THR A 34 12.17 -5.49 4.54
CA THR A 34 13.56 -5.33 4.14
C THR A 34 13.86 -3.86 3.92
N ILE A 35 15.08 -3.48 4.26
CA ILE A 35 15.63 -2.18 3.92
C ILE A 35 16.56 -2.42 2.74
N THR A 36 16.03 -2.76 1.58
CA THR A 36 16.81 -2.92 0.35
C THR A 36 15.98 -2.94 -0.90
N LYS A 37 16.61 -2.56 -1.97
CA LYS A 37 16.30 -2.72 -3.40
C LYS A 37 15.15 -1.90 -3.95
N THR A 38 15.50 -1.17 -4.99
CA THR A 38 14.56 -0.56 -5.93
C THR A 38 13.63 -1.60 -6.55
N PRO A 39 12.43 -1.23 -6.99
CA PRO A 39 11.48 -2.16 -7.63
C PRO A 39 12.03 -2.84 -8.87
N ASN A 40 13.07 -2.29 -9.44
CA ASN A 40 13.74 -2.86 -10.60
C ASN A 40 14.96 -3.64 -10.15
N THR A 41 14.95 -4.85 -10.51
CA THR A 41 15.81 -5.99 -10.29
C THR A 41 17.30 -5.78 -10.60
N SER A 42 17.86 -4.57 -10.55
CA SER A 42 19.27 -4.41 -10.71
C SER A 42 20.01 -4.94 -9.48
N LYS A 43 20.93 -5.80 -9.72
CA LYS A 43 21.75 -6.50 -8.73
C LYS A 43 22.55 -5.55 -7.81
N TYR A 44 22.49 -4.23 -8.07
CA TYR A 44 23.35 -3.21 -7.47
C TYR A 44 22.64 -1.90 -7.07
N ASN A 45 21.45 -1.59 -7.62
CA ASN A 45 20.67 -0.41 -7.23
C ASN A 45 19.79 -0.68 -5.99
N SER A 46 20.37 -1.33 -5.05
CA SER A 46 19.70 -1.69 -3.84
C SER A 46 20.20 -0.79 -2.74
N ASN A 47 19.43 -0.04 -2.10
CA ASN A 47 19.69 0.34 -0.73
C ASN A 47 19.11 1.68 -0.40
N GLY A 48 18.40 1.73 0.68
CA GLY A 48 17.89 2.93 1.27
C GLY A 48 16.39 3.16 1.09
N ILE A 49 15.65 2.19 0.59
CA ILE A 49 14.20 2.27 0.60
C ILE A 49 13.68 1.27 1.63
N ASN A 50 13.03 1.79 2.68
CA ASN A 50 12.30 0.96 3.62
C ASN A 50 11.08 0.35 2.88
N LYS A 51 11.12 -0.96 2.67
CA LYS A 51 10.13 -1.69 1.87
C LYS A 51 9.63 -2.90 2.64
N THR A 52 8.32 -3.04 2.71
CA THR A 52 7.65 -4.25 3.21
C THR A 52 6.99 -4.98 2.04
N ILE A 53 7.17 -6.28 1.96
CA ILE A 53 6.65 -7.12 0.88
C ILE A 53 5.73 -8.19 1.46
N PHE A 54 4.56 -8.35 0.85
CA PHE A 54 3.72 -9.54 0.97
C PHE A 54 3.76 -10.32 -0.34
N THR A 55 4.34 -11.49 -0.32
CA THR A 55 4.28 -12.43 -1.45
C THR A 55 2.91 -13.12 -1.53
N LYS A 56 2.55 -13.72 -2.68
CA LYS A 56 1.29 -14.47 -2.83
C LYS A 56 1.09 -15.50 -1.72
N LYS A 57 2.15 -16.24 -1.38
CA LYS A 57 2.13 -17.22 -0.29
C LYS A 57 1.76 -16.57 1.04
N GLN A 58 2.40 -15.45 1.39
CA GLN A 58 2.11 -14.72 2.64
C GLN A 58 0.70 -14.11 2.64
N ILE A 59 0.21 -13.62 1.50
CA ILE A 59 -1.16 -13.14 1.34
C ILE A 59 -2.16 -14.28 1.65
N VAL A 60 -2.01 -15.43 1.00
CA VAL A 60 -2.87 -16.61 1.22
C VAL A 60 -2.77 -17.12 2.66
N GLU A 61 -1.56 -17.17 3.22
CA GLU A 61 -1.32 -17.63 4.58
C GLU A 61 -1.84 -16.70 5.65
N SER A 62 -1.91 -15.39 5.37
CA SER A 62 -2.47 -14.42 6.31
C SER A 62 -3.97 -14.49 6.49
N GLY A 63 -4.69 -15.14 5.56
CA GLY A 63 -6.16 -15.14 5.52
C GLY A 63 -6.78 -13.78 5.13
N ALA A 64 -5.97 -12.80 4.71
CA ALA A 64 -6.46 -11.50 4.26
C ALA A 64 -7.33 -11.64 3.01
N THR A 65 -8.40 -10.88 2.94
CA THR A 65 -9.30 -10.81 1.78
C THR A 65 -9.19 -9.47 1.06
N THR A 66 -8.80 -8.41 1.78
CA THR A 66 -8.59 -7.07 1.23
C THR A 66 -7.16 -6.61 1.44
N VAL A 67 -6.74 -5.61 0.67
CA VAL A 67 -5.44 -4.96 0.86
C VAL A 67 -5.36 -4.28 2.24
N VAL A 68 -6.45 -3.71 2.73
CA VAL A 68 -6.52 -3.12 4.09
C VAL A 68 -6.18 -4.15 5.16
N ASP A 69 -6.64 -5.41 5.02
CA ASP A 69 -6.32 -6.49 5.96
C ASP A 69 -4.81 -6.81 6.01
N LEU A 70 -4.09 -6.63 4.89
CA LEU A 70 -2.63 -6.77 4.85
C LEU A 70 -1.94 -5.56 5.47
N LEU A 71 -2.39 -4.35 5.13
CA LEU A 71 -1.74 -3.11 5.55
C LEU A 71 -1.84 -2.90 7.07
N LYS A 72 -2.90 -3.39 7.71
CA LYS A 72 -3.04 -3.42 9.19
C LYS A 72 -1.89 -4.15 9.91
N LYS A 73 -1.17 -5.03 9.20
CA LYS A 73 -0.06 -5.83 9.76
C LYS A 73 1.30 -5.14 9.67
N ILE A 74 1.36 -3.92 9.14
CA ILE A 74 2.60 -3.16 8.94
C ILE A 74 2.72 -2.07 10.00
N SER A 75 3.86 -2.01 10.67
CA SER A 75 4.20 -0.89 11.55
C SER A 75 4.23 0.44 10.80
N GLY A 76 3.70 1.50 11.38
CA GLY A 76 3.69 2.83 10.77
C GLY A 76 2.57 3.08 9.75
N LEU A 77 1.60 2.17 9.63
CA LEU A 77 0.40 2.35 8.84
C LEU A 77 -0.83 2.36 9.72
N ASP A 78 -1.61 3.43 9.59
CA ASP A 78 -2.96 3.52 10.13
C ASP A 78 -3.96 3.53 8.99
N TYR A 79 -5.20 3.21 9.27
CA TYR A 79 -6.27 3.18 8.28
C TYR A 79 -7.57 3.71 8.86
N TYR A 80 -8.46 4.12 7.99
CA TYR A 80 -9.88 4.16 8.29
C TYR A 80 -10.68 3.51 7.17
N GLN A 81 -11.87 3.04 7.50
CA GLN A 81 -12.82 2.48 6.53
C GLN A 81 -14.23 2.88 6.95
N THR A 82 -15.00 3.47 6.03
CA THR A 82 -16.35 3.98 6.32
C THR A 82 -17.39 2.86 6.30
N GLY A 83 -17.21 1.84 7.14
CA GLY A 83 -18.05 0.66 7.21
C GLY A 83 -17.32 -0.61 6.79
N GLN A 84 -18.00 -1.48 6.07
CA GLN A 84 -17.61 -2.84 5.78
C GLN A 84 -16.68 -2.99 4.57
N LYS A 85 -16.27 -4.23 4.25
CA LYS A 85 -15.47 -4.53 3.06
C LYS A 85 -16.18 -4.06 1.78
N GLY A 86 -15.44 -3.35 0.92
CA GLY A 86 -15.97 -2.68 -0.26
C GLY A 86 -16.39 -1.23 -0.05
N GLN A 87 -16.53 -0.79 1.20
CA GLN A 87 -16.72 0.61 1.56
C GLN A 87 -15.40 1.38 1.48
N GLN A 88 -15.50 2.71 1.33
CA GLN A 88 -14.32 3.56 1.18
C GLN A 88 -13.31 3.36 2.31
N ALA A 89 -12.05 3.13 1.94
CA ALA A 89 -10.96 3.02 2.90
C ALA A 89 -9.75 3.87 2.48
N ALA A 90 -9.08 4.42 3.46
CA ALA A 90 -7.85 5.20 3.27
C ALA A 90 -6.76 4.79 4.25
N ILE A 91 -5.52 5.01 3.84
CA ILE A 91 -4.31 4.67 4.59
C ILE A 91 -3.57 5.94 4.97
N PHE A 92 -3.09 6.00 6.19
CA PHE A 92 -2.23 7.05 6.73
C PHE A 92 -0.85 6.48 7.00
N MET A 93 0.07 6.72 6.10
CA MET A 93 1.43 6.21 6.22
C MET A 93 2.27 7.14 7.08
N ARG A 94 2.76 6.66 8.25
CA ARG A 94 3.53 7.46 9.22
C ARG A 94 2.83 8.77 9.62
N GLY A 95 1.50 8.74 9.72
CA GLY A 95 0.69 9.90 10.09
C GLY A 95 0.49 10.94 8.98
N SER A 96 0.85 10.64 7.73
CA SER A 96 0.56 11.49 6.55
C SER A 96 -0.95 11.54 6.25
N GLU A 97 -1.37 12.39 5.31
CA GLU A 97 -2.75 12.39 4.82
C GLU A 97 -3.01 11.19 3.88
N SER A 98 -4.28 10.83 3.71
CA SER A 98 -4.68 9.68 2.89
C SER A 98 -4.28 9.81 1.41
N ASN A 99 -4.28 11.05 0.89
CA ASN A 99 -3.89 11.37 -0.48
C ASN A 99 -2.37 11.55 -0.69
N HIS A 100 -1.58 11.29 0.36
CA HIS A 100 -0.11 11.31 0.32
C HIS A 100 0.51 9.93 0.02
N THR A 101 -0.32 8.95 -0.26
CA THR A 101 0.12 7.60 -0.64
C THR A 101 -0.06 7.41 -2.14
N LEU A 102 1.06 7.24 -2.84
CA LEU A 102 1.04 6.83 -4.23
C LEU A 102 0.64 5.36 -4.32
N VAL A 103 -0.34 5.03 -5.15
CA VAL A 103 -0.72 3.65 -5.42
C VAL A 103 -0.37 3.28 -6.86
N MET A 104 0.26 2.13 -7.02
CA MET A 104 0.75 1.67 -8.32
C MET A 104 0.22 0.29 -8.66
N LEU A 105 0.04 0.05 -9.95
CA LEU A 105 -0.16 -1.27 -10.55
C LEU A 105 1.05 -1.58 -11.43
N ASN A 106 1.82 -2.61 -11.05
CA ASN A 106 3.07 -3.00 -11.74
C ASN A 106 4.04 -1.82 -11.95
N GLY A 107 4.16 -0.94 -10.95
CA GLY A 107 5.09 0.19 -10.96
C GLY A 107 4.59 1.47 -11.66
N ILE A 108 3.34 1.51 -12.12
CA ILE A 108 2.71 2.70 -12.72
C ILE A 108 1.59 3.23 -11.82
N ALA A 109 1.60 4.53 -11.58
CA ALA A 109 0.63 5.21 -10.73
C ALA A 109 -0.81 5.04 -11.22
N ILE A 110 -1.71 4.66 -10.29
CA ILE A 110 -3.15 4.46 -10.53
C ILE A 110 -4.03 5.26 -9.56
N ASN A 111 -3.53 6.31 -8.92
CA ASN A 111 -4.36 7.16 -8.09
C ASN A 111 -5.52 7.74 -8.91
N ASP A 112 -6.72 7.75 -8.32
CA ASP A 112 -7.94 8.18 -9.00
C ASP A 112 -8.00 9.71 -9.12
N GLN A 113 -7.77 10.22 -10.31
CA GLN A 113 -7.82 11.66 -10.59
C GLN A 113 -9.25 12.21 -10.57
N SER A 114 -10.27 11.36 -10.50
CA SER A 114 -11.67 11.78 -10.27
C SER A 114 -12.01 11.92 -8.78
N ALA A 115 -11.13 11.53 -7.87
CA ALA A 115 -11.29 11.80 -6.45
C ALA A 115 -10.99 13.27 -6.12
N THR A 116 -11.69 13.86 -5.14
CA THR A 116 -11.59 15.30 -4.84
C THR A 116 -10.19 15.76 -4.49
N ASN A 117 -9.38 14.90 -3.87
CA ASN A 117 -7.98 15.17 -3.51
C ASN A 117 -6.99 14.18 -4.13
N GLY A 118 -7.40 13.42 -5.16
CA GLY A 118 -6.55 12.43 -5.83
C GLY A 118 -6.22 11.20 -4.98
N LEU A 119 -6.98 10.91 -3.92
CA LEU A 119 -6.77 9.72 -3.10
C LEU A 119 -7.13 8.44 -3.86
N HIS A 120 -6.48 7.35 -3.50
CA HIS A 120 -6.91 6.01 -3.90
C HIS A 120 -7.82 5.39 -2.84
N ASP A 121 -8.91 4.75 -3.28
CA ASP A 121 -9.84 4.05 -2.39
C ASP A 121 -9.42 2.58 -2.21
N PHE A 122 -8.73 2.28 -1.12
CA PHE A 122 -8.27 0.92 -0.77
C PHE A 122 -9.39 -0.04 -0.40
N GLY A 123 -10.59 0.45 -0.10
CA GLY A 123 -11.73 -0.39 0.27
C GLY A 123 -12.21 -1.30 -0.86
N GLN A 124 -11.83 -0.97 -2.09
CA GLN A 124 -12.20 -1.72 -3.28
C GLN A 124 -11.13 -2.71 -3.73
N ASP A 125 -9.96 -2.74 -3.06
CA ASP A 125 -8.84 -3.59 -3.44
C ASP A 125 -8.86 -4.90 -2.67
N PHE A 126 -9.30 -5.94 -3.34
CA PHE A 126 -9.25 -7.32 -2.85
C PHE A 126 -7.98 -8.00 -3.35
N VAL A 127 -7.43 -8.92 -2.55
CA VAL A 127 -6.06 -9.44 -2.76
C VAL A 127 -5.99 -10.66 -3.68
N GLN A 128 -7.12 -11.22 -4.12
CA GLN A 128 -7.15 -12.51 -4.81
C GLN A 128 -6.38 -12.49 -6.14
N THR A 129 -6.47 -11.40 -6.90
CA THR A 129 -5.81 -11.25 -8.21
C THR A 129 -4.40 -10.68 -8.13
N VAL A 130 -3.92 -10.36 -6.91
CA VAL A 130 -2.60 -9.77 -6.67
C VAL A 130 -1.57 -10.86 -6.34
N GLN A 131 -0.37 -10.79 -6.93
CA GLN A 131 0.73 -11.72 -6.68
C GLN A 131 1.68 -11.23 -5.59
N GLN A 132 1.82 -9.91 -5.48
CA GLN A 132 2.66 -9.30 -4.46
C GLN A 132 2.12 -7.90 -4.13
N VAL A 133 2.19 -7.52 -2.86
CA VAL A 133 1.96 -6.15 -2.40
C VAL A 133 3.26 -5.62 -1.82
N GLU A 134 3.71 -4.49 -2.35
CA GLU A 134 4.91 -3.81 -1.87
C GLU A 134 4.52 -2.48 -1.23
N VAL A 135 5.06 -2.20 -0.07
CA VAL A 135 4.80 -0.95 0.68
C VAL A 135 6.11 -0.23 0.92
N TYR A 136 6.20 1.00 0.47
CA TYR A 136 7.35 1.88 0.60
C TYR A 136 7.00 3.04 1.50
N LYS A 137 7.67 3.15 2.65
CA LYS A 137 7.39 4.18 3.65
C LYS A 137 8.32 5.39 3.50
N GLY A 138 7.84 6.57 3.94
CA GLY A 138 8.56 7.85 3.85
C GLY A 138 8.51 8.47 2.45
N SER A 139 9.11 9.66 2.31
CA SER A 139 9.11 10.38 1.04
C SER A 139 9.89 9.65 -0.05
N ASN A 140 9.22 9.28 -1.12
CA ASN A 140 9.77 8.55 -2.25
C ASN A 140 9.50 9.25 -3.60
N GLY A 141 9.26 10.57 -3.59
CA GLY A 141 8.98 11.35 -4.79
C GLY A 141 10.10 11.30 -5.84
N ALA A 142 11.35 11.29 -5.41
CA ALA A 142 12.50 11.17 -6.32
C ALA A 142 12.55 9.82 -7.05
N HIS A 143 11.93 8.79 -6.50
CA HIS A 143 11.94 7.45 -7.07
C HIS A 143 10.69 7.18 -7.92
N PHE A 144 9.50 7.50 -7.38
CA PHE A 144 8.22 7.16 -8.01
C PHE A 144 7.51 8.35 -8.65
N GLY A 145 7.99 9.58 -8.41
CA GLY A 145 7.34 10.79 -8.87
C GLY A 145 6.37 11.41 -7.87
N PRO A 146 5.53 12.34 -8.32
CA PRO A 146 4.51 13.00 -7.49
C PRO A 146 3.59 12.02 -6.80
N ASP A 147 2.95 12.47 -5.70
CA ASP A 147 2.02 11.75 -4.83
C ASP A 147 2.68 10.73 -3.87
N ALA A 148 3.96 10.34 -4.07
CA ALA A 148 4.72 9.52 -3.14
C ALA A 148 5.32 10.33 -1.97
N ILE A 149 4.58 11.30 -1.45
CA ILE A 149 5.03 12.23 -0.41
C ILE A 149 5.08 11.59 0.98
N GLY A 150 4.13 10.71 1.30
CA GLY A 150 4.09 9.90 2.52
C GLY A 150 4.63 8.48 2.31
N GLY A 151 4.60 8.00 1.08
CA GLY A 151 5.05 6.67 0.68
C GLY A 151 4.31 6.14 -0.53
N ALA A 152 4.47 4.84 -0.82
CA ALA A 152 3.82 4.20 -1.95
C ALA A 152 3.39 2.76 -1.64
N VAL A 153 2.33 2.31 -2.31
CA VAL A 153 1.87 0.92 -2.34
C VAL A 153 1.85 0.45 -3.79
N ASN A 154 2.47 -0.70 -4.08
CA ASN A 154 2.54 -1.25 -5.43
C ASN A 154 1.91 -2.64 -5.47
N PHE A 155 0.89 -2.80 -6.29
CA PHE A 155 0.26 -4.08 -6.59
C PHE A 155 0.96 -4.72 -7.77
N ILE A 156 1.52 -5.90 -7.57
CA ILE A 156 2.13 -6.69 -8.63
C ILE A 156 1.15 -7.78 -9.05
N THR A 157 0.82 -7.79 -10.34
CA THR A 157 -0.11 -8.75 -10.95
C THR A 157 0.58 -9.56 -12.05
N ASP A 158 1.87 -9.85 -11.89
CA ASP A 158 2.65 -10.64 -12.86
C ASP A 158 2.15 -12.10 -12.96
N ILE A 159 2.70 -12.85 -13.87
CA ILE A 159 2.29 -14.22 -14.13
C ILE A 159 2.52 -15.10 -12.89
N ASP A 160 1.45 -15.73 -12.45
CA ASP A 160 1.47 -16.82 -11.50
C ASP A 160 1.36 -18.15 -12.29
N TYR A 161 2.39 -18.97 -12.20
CA TYR A 161 2.44 -20.26 -12.89
C TYR A 161 1.67 -21.38 -12.17
N THR A 162 1.13 -21.11 -10.97
CA THR A 162 0.31 -22.06 -10.24
C THR A 162 -1.13 -22.00 -10.73
N ASN A 163 -1.69 -23.14 -11.12
CA ASN A 163 -3.13 -23.25 -11.34
C ASN A 163 -3.81 -23.48 -9.98
N SER A 164 -4.84 -22.71 -9.68
CA SER A 164 -5.52 -22.83 -8.39
C SER A 164 -6.94 -22.30 -8.43
N TYR A 165 -7.76 -22.81 -7.51
CA TYR A 165 -9.03 -22.16 -7.18
C TYR A 165 -9.18 -22.06 -5.67
N SER A 166 -9.96 -21.07 -5.22
CA SER A 166 -10.41 -20.99 -3.84
C SER A 166 -11.90 -20.62 -3.76
N ILE A 167 -12.54 -21.10 -2.71
CA ILE A 167 -13.91 -20.77 -2.34
C ILE A 167 -13.89 -20.49 -0.85
N ASN A 168 -14.47 -19.36 -0.45
CA ASN A 168 -14.57 -18.99 0.94
C ASN A 168 -16.01 -18.62 1.27
N GLY A 169 -16.47 -19.05 2.44
CA GLY A 169 -17.75 -18.68 3.01
C GLY A 169 -17.58 -18.10 4.41
N PHE A 170 -18.31 -17.05 4.70
CA PHE A 170 -18.29 -16.33 5.96
C PHE A 170 -19.66 -16.33 6.61
N ASN A 171 -19.75 -15.97 7.88
CA ASN A 171 -21.03 -15.60 8.47
C ASN A 171 -21.62 -14.33 7.79
N TYR A 172 -22.89 -14.04 8.00
CA TYR A 172 -23.62 -12.89 7.43
C TYR A 172 -23.71 -12.85 5.90
N ASP A 173 -23.76 -13.98 5.21
CA ASP A 173 -23.81 -14.08 3.73
C ASP A 173 -22.57 -13.48 3.02
N ASN A 174 -21.41 -13.55 3.66
CA ASN A 174 -20.16 -13.20 3.02
C ASN A 174 -19.58 -14.41 2.29
N LYS A 175 -19.15 -14.22 1.05
CA LYS A 175 -18.59 -15.30 0.22
C LYS A 175 -17.64 -14.76 -0.83
N SER A 176 -16.63 -15.53 -1.15
CA SER A 176 -15.71 -15.22 -2.25
C SER A 176 -15.27 -16.47 -2.99
N ALA A 177 -14.92 -16.29 -4.25
CA ALA A 177 -14.29 -17.31 -5.07
C ALA A 177 -13.23 -16.68 -5.95
N ASP A 178 -12.14 -17.39 -6.17
CA ASP A 178 -11.13 -17.04 -7.16
C ASP A 178 -10.64 -18.24 -7.96
N TYR A 179 -10.20 -17.96 -9.15
CA TYR A 179 -9.62 -18.94 -10.05
C TYR A 179 -8.39 -18.35 -10.73
N ASN A 180 -7.28 -19.08 -10.70
CA ASN A 180 -6.05 -18.74 -11.38
C ASN A 180 -5.61 -19.88 -12.29
N THR A 181 -5.25 -19.56 -13.52
CA THR A 181 -4.67 -20.52 -14.45
C THR A 181 -3.64 -19.89 -15.34
N SER A 182 -2.61 -20.65 -15.67
CA SER A 182 -1.55 -20.22 -16.56
C SER A 182 -1.26 -21.29 -17.61
N LYS A 183 -0.81 -20.85 -18.78
CA LYS A 183 -0.45 -21.73 -19.90
C LYS A 183 0.74 -21.14 -20.65
N ILE A 184 1.67 -22.02 -21.02
CA ILE A 184 2.70 -21.73 -22.01
C ILE A 184 2.21 -22.32 -23.34
N THR A 185 2.13 -21.49 -24.38
CA THR A 185 1.69 -21.90 -25.71
C THR A 185 2.89 -22.42 -26.54
N ASP A 186 2.63 -23.19 -27.60
CA ASP A 186 3.68 -23.76 -28.46
C ASP A 186 4.53 -22.67 -29.14
N ASN A 187 3.99 -21.48 -29.37
CA ASN A 187 4.71 -20.34 -29.93
C ASN A 187 5.33 -19.40 -28.86
N GLY A 188 5.48 -19.88 -27.62
CA GLY A 188 6.25 -19.26 -26.54
C GLY A 188 5.55 -18.11 -25.80
N TRP A 189 4.24 -17.95 -25.93
CA TRP A 189 3.49 -17.06 -25.04
C TRP A 189 3.28 -17.69 -23.68
N HIS A 190 3.59 -16.94 -22.64
CA HIS A 190 3.20 -17.23 -21.27
C HIS A 190 1.95 -16.42 -20.97
N LEU A 191 0.82 -17.09 -20.81
CA LEU A 191 -0.49 -16.50 -20.54
C LEU A 191 -0.95 -16.84 -19.13
N ASN A 192 -1.54 -15.88 -18.45
CA ASN A 192 -2.15 -16.08 -17.15
C ASN A 192 -3.49 -15.38 -17.09
N PHE A 193 -4.49 -16.07 -16.58
CA PHE A 193 -5.80 -15.56 -16.23
C PHE A 193 -5.99 -15.70 -14.74
N ASN A 194 -6.42 -14.62 -14.10
CA ASN A 194 -6.83 -14.63 -12.70
C ASN A 194 -8.16 -13.87 -12.57
N GLY A 195 -9.19 -14.53 -12.05
CA GLY A 195 -10.51 -13.95 -11.82
C GLY A 195 -10.96 -14.14 -10.39
N ALA A 196 -11.63 -13.15 -9.83
CA ALA A 196 -12.18 -13.21 -8.48
C ALA A 196 -13.56 -12.55 -8.39
N ALA A 197 -14.40 -13.10 -7.52
CA ALA A 197 -15.70 -12.54 -7.16
C ALA A 197 -15.83 -12.54 -5.63
N ASN A 198 -16.28 -11.41 -5.09
CA ASN A 198 -16.51 -11.23 -3.66
C ASN A 198 -17.92 -10.68 -3.45
N HIS A 199 -18.60 -11.19 -2.44
CA HIS A 199 -19.85 -10.67 -1.93
C HIS A 199 -19.73 -10.53 -0.42
N SER A 200 -20.07 -9.35 0.10
CA SER A 200 -20.08 -9.05 1.52
C SER A 200 -21.42 -8.44 1.89
N LYS A 201 -21.97 -8.88 3.01
CA LYS A 201 -23.17 -8.27 3.61
C LYS A 201 -23.04 -8.39 5.12
N THR A 202 -23.01 -7.28 5.82
CA THR A 202 -22.81 -7.22 7.26
C THR A 202 -23.68 -6.13 7.88
N ASP A 203 -23.48 -5.83 9.17
CA ASP A 203 -24.20 -4.76 9.86
C ASP A 203 -24.05 -3.42 9.12
N SER A 204 -24.93 -2.46 9.39
CA SER A 204 -24.93 -1.12 8.79
C SER A 204 -23.55 -0.44 8.88
N ALA A 205 -23.17 0.29 7.84
CA ALA A 205 -21.96 1.10 7.82
C ALA A 205 -21.98 2.17 8.93
N LYS A 206 -23.15 2.70 9.27
CA LYS A 206 -23.29 3.65 10.37
C LYS A 206 -23.57 2.96 11.70
N ALA A 207 -22.90 3.41 12.76
CA ALA A 207 -23.00 2.82 14.11
C ALA A 207 -24.43 2.84 14.69
N LYS A 208 -25.29 3.72 14.21
CA LYS A 208 -26.70 3.83 14.62
C LYS A 208 -27.69 3.29 13.58
N GLY A 209 -27.19 2.73 12.46
CA GLY A 209 -28.02 2.07 11.45
C GLY A 209 -28.46 0.69 11.92
N HIS A 210 -29.56 0.22 11.37
CA HIS A 210 -30.16 -1.09 11.72
C HIS A 210 -30.31 -2.01 10.50
N GLU A 211 -30.10 -1.48 9.30
CA GLU A 211 -30.08 -2.26 8.06
C GLU A 211 -28.75 -3.03 7.89
N TYR A 212 -28.69 -3.85 6.85
CA TYR A 212 -27.47 -4.52 6.43
C TYR A 212 -26.94 -3.87 5.16
N ASP A 213 -25.71 -3.40 5.19
CA ASP A 213 -25.00 -2.93 4.03
C ASP A 213 -24.22 -4.06 3.35
N GLY A 214 -24.12 -3.98 2.05
CA GLY A 214 -23.43 -4.98 1.26
C GLY A 214 -22.51 -4.41 0.20
N SER A 215 -21.62 -5.27 -0.27
CA SER A 215 -20.80 -5.00 -1.44
C SER A 215 -20.63 -6.21 -2.35
N LYS A 216 -20.46 -5.94 -3.64
CA LYS A 216 -20.08 -6.93 -4.66
C LYS A 216 -18.87 -6.43 -5.38
N ASN A 217 -17.85 -7.26 -5.48
CA ASN A 217 -16.61 -6.92 -6.18
C ASN A 217 -16.25 -8.05 -7.15
N TYR A 218 -15.93 -7.66 -8.38
CA TYR A 218 -15.45 -8.55 -9.42
C TYR A 218 -14.10 -8.03 -9.91
N GLN A 219 -13.15 -8.94 -10.07
CA GLN A 219 -11.82 -8.62 -10.55
C GLN A 219 -11.40 -9.60 -11.64
N VAL A 220 -10.74 -9.09 -12.66
CA VAL A 220 -10.09 -9.91 -13.70
C VAL A 220 -8.70 -9.35 -13.97
N ASN A 221 -7.72 -10.23 -14.02
CA ASN A 221 -6.37 -9.91 -14.43
C ASN A 221 -5.92 -10.88 -15.52
N LEU A 222 -5.45 -10.34 -16.64
CA LEU A 222 -4.90 -11.11 -17.75
C LEU A 222 -3.46 -10.65 -17.99
N ASN A 223 -2.53 -11.58 -17.94
CA ASN A 223 -1.13 -11.32 -18.27
C ASN A 223 -0.72 -12.13 -19.50
N GLY A 224 0.07 -11.51 -20.36
CA GLY A 224 0.65 -12.16 -21.50
C GLY A 224 2.09 -11.70 -21.71
N ASN A 225 3.04 -12.61 -21.58
CA ASN A 225 4.46 -12.33 -21.77
C ASN A 225 5.03 -13.23 -22.84
N LYS A 226 5.93 -12.68 -23.67
CA LYS A 226 6.65 -13.45 -24.68
C LYS A 226 8.09 -12.98 -24.80
N TRP A 227 9.03 -13.91 -24.78
CA TRP A 227 10.40 -13.66 -25.20
C TRP A 227 10.46 -13.59 -26.74
N ILE A 228 10.82 -12.42 -27.27
CA ILE A 228 10.99 -12.18 -28.72
C ILE A 228 12.38 -12.64 -29.16
N SER A 229 13.37 -12.48 -28.25
CA SER A 229 14.73 -12.99 -28.36
C SER A 229 15.27 -13.30 -26.97
N ASP A 230 16.51 -13.81 -26.84
CA ASP A 230 17.14 -14.18 -25.58
C ASP A 230 17.19 -13.03 -24.56
N ASN A 231 17.16 -11.79 -25.04
CA ASN A 231 17.29 -10.61 -24.22
C ASN A 231 16.12 -9.62 -24.30
N LEU A 232 15.09 -9.90 -25.13
CA LEU A 232 13.97 -9.00 -25.38
C LEU A 232 12.65 -9.68 -25.02
N LYS A 233 11.94 -9.15 -24.03
CA LYS A 233 10.66 -9.65 -23.54
C LYS A 233 9.56 -8.63 -23.78
N PHE A 234 8.46 -9.07 -24.39
CA PHE A 234 7.23 -8.31 -24.51
C PHE A 234 6.29 -8.67 -23.36
N LYS A 235 5.63 -7.67 -22.77
CA LYS A 235 4.74 -7.81 -21.61
C LYS A 235 3.42 -7.10 -21.85
N ASN A 236 2.33 -7.75 -21.47
CA ASN A 236 1.00 -7.15 -21.45
C ASN A 236 0.28 -7.51 -20.15
N THR A 237 -0.46 -6.56 -19.61
CA THR A 237 -1.37 -6.78 -18.49
C THR A 237 -2.68 -6.04 -18.79
N PHE A 238 -3.78 -6.74 -18.64
CA PHE A 238 -5.12 -6.15 -18.55
C PHE A 238 -5.66 -6.41 -17.18
N TYR A 239 -6.13 -5.36 -16.50
CA TYR A 239 -6.75 -5.42 -15.19
C TYR A 239 -8.14 -4.78 -15.24
N TYR A 240 -9.11 -5.43 -14.64
CA TYR A 240 -10.49 -4.94 -14.48
C TYR A 240 -10.96 -5.14 -13.06
N ARG A 241 -11.67 -4.13 -12.53
CA ARG A 241 -12.35 -4.16 -11.24
C ARG A 241 -13.72 -3.48 -11.35
N ASP A 242 -14.75 -4.11 -10.81
CA ASP A 242 -16.11 -3.57 -10.68
C ASP A 242 -16.57 -3.78 -9.24
N THR A 243 -16.82 -2.69 -8.51
CA THR A 243 -17.29 -2.73 -7.13
C THR A 243 -18.59 -1.97 -6.99
N LYS A 244 -19.61 -2.64 -6.48
CA LYS A 244 -20.87 -2.03 -6.08
C LYS A 244 -20.99 -2.13 -4.57
N SER A 245 -21.29 -1.01 -3.89
CA SER A 245 -21.40 -0.96 -2.44
C SER A 245 -22.63 -0.18 -2.03
N GLU A 246 -23.28 -0.66 -0.98
CA GLU A 246 -24.31 0.04 -0.24
C GLU A 246 -23.62 0.83 0.88
N TYR A 247 -24.07 2.03 1.19
CA TYR A 247 -23.50 2.86 2.25
C TYR A 247 -24.53 3.88 2.75
N ASP A 248 -24.24 4.52 3.88
CA ASP A 248 -25.12 5.49 4.51
C ASP A 248 -24.66 6.93 4.32
N SER A 249 -25.60 7.81 3.97
CA SER A 249 -25.36 9.24 3.85
C SER A 249 -25.56 10.01 5.16
N SER A 250 -26.30 9.45 6.13
CA SER A 250 -26.59 10.07 7.42
C SER A 250 -26.74 9.04 8.55
N ASP A 251 -26.61 9.48 9.81
CA ASP A 251 -26.69 8.62 11.01
C ASP A 251 -28.11 8.17 11.37
N THR A 252 -29.15 8.72 10.74
CA THR A 252 -30.53 8.61 11.23
C THR A 252 -31.52 8.08 10.21
N LYS A 253 -31.08 7.78 9.00
CA LYS A 253 -31.96 7.28 7.94
C LYS A 253 -31.38 6.02 7.32
N GLU A 254 -32.17 4.96 7.34
CA GLU A 254 -31.99 3.78 6.51
C GLU A 254 -32.24 4.18 5.05
N GLU A 255 -31.22 4.73 4.41
CA GLU A 255 -31.28 5.16 3.02
C GLU A 255 -30.42 4.21 2.19
N SER A 256 -31.02 3.60 1.19
CA SER A 256 -30.24 2.85 0.18
C SER A 256 -29.42 3.84 -0.68
N VAL A 257 -28.29 4.23 -0.19
CA VAL A 257 -27.30 4.96 -0.97
C VAL A 257 -26.33 3.94 -1.55
N THR A 258 -26.09 4.00 -2.84
CA THR A 258 -25.24 3.01 -3.52
C THR A 258 -24.16 3.68 -4.35
N SER A 259 -23.02 2.99 -4.46
CA SER A 259 -21.95 3.34 -5.36
C SER A 259 -21.70 2.23 -6.38
N ASP A 260 -21.34 2.60 -7.60
CA ASP A 260 -20.90 1.72 -8.68
C ASP A 260 -19.55 2.25 -9.18
N ASN A 261 -18.48 1.52 -8.92
CA ASN A 261 -17.11 1.96 -9.16
C ASN A 261 -16.38 0.95 -10.04
N LYS A 262 -16.04 1.38 -11.25
CA LYS A 262 -15.32 0.57 -12.23
C LYS A 262 -13.95 1.15 -12.49
N MET A 263 -12.99 0.26 -12.63
CA MET A 263 -11.64 0.58 -13.08
C MET A 263 -11.18 -0.47 -14.08
N TYR A 264 -10.57 -0.04 -15.17
CA TYR A 264 -9.73 -0.91 -15.99
C TYR A 264 -8.40 -0.27 -16.30
N ALA A 265 -7.40 -1.12 -16.46
CA ALA A 265 -6.06 -0.73 -16.85
C ALA A 265 -5.53 -1.67 -17.92
N LEU A 266 -4.85 -1.09 -18.88
CA LEU A 266 -4.09 -1.80 -19.92
C LEU A 266 -2.64 -1.34 -19.85
N GLN A 267 -1.73 -2.28 -19.73
CA GLN A 267 -0.30 -2.02 -19.69
C GLN A 267 0.37 -2.87 -20.75
N THR A 268 1.20 -2.25 -21.59
CA THR A 268 2.00 -2.93 -22.59
C THR A 268 3.42 -2.41 -22.56
N GLY A 269 4.39 -3.28 -22.72
CA GLY A 269 5.78 -2.85 -22.64
C GLY A 269 6.78 -3.85 -23.19
N ILE A 270 7.99 -3.37 -23.31
CA ILE A 270 9.16 -4.12 -23.77
C ILE A 270 10.23 -4.00 -22.68
N GLU A 271 10.76 -5.14 -22.28
CA GLU A 271 11.92 -5.25 -21.39
C GLU A 271 13.07 -5.83 -22.17
N ARG A 272 14.21 -5.13 -22.20
CA ARG A 272 15.45 -5.66 -22.74
C ARG A 272 16.46 -5.83 -21.61
N LYS A 273 16.93 -7.05 -21.42
CA LYS A 273 17.92 -7.40 -20.40
C LYS A 273 19.19 -7.90 -21.04
N THR A 274 20.30 -7.25 -20.73
CA THR A 274 21.64 -7.69 -21.10
C THR A 274 22.41 -8.11 -19.84
N LYS A 275 23.69 -8.46 -19.99
CA LYS A 275 24.55 -8.77 -18.84
C LYS A 275 24.66 -7.59 -17.85
N ASP A 276 24.75 -6.37 -18.38
CA ASP A 276 25.09 -5.18 -17.63
C ASP A 276 24.01 -4.07 -17.69
N SER A 277 22.89 -4.30 -18.39
CA SER A 277 21.80 -3.31 -18.46
C SER A 277 20.41 -3.92 -18.48
N LEU A 278 19.45 -3.14 -18.01
CA LEU A 278 18.01 -3.39 -18.09
C LEU A 278 17.35 -2.15 -18.66
N ASP A 279 16.69 -2.30 -19.80
CA ASP A 279 15.91 -1.25 -20.44
C ASP A 279 14.43 -1.63 -20.37
N ASN A 280 13.58 -0.69 -20.00
CA ASN A 280 12.14 -0.84 -19.99
C ASN A 280 11.49 0.31 -20.76
N LEU A 281 10.58 -0.03 -21.66
CA LEU A 281 9.65 0.91 -22.29
C LEU A 281 8.24 0.42 -21.99
N MET A 282 7.40 1.27 -21.43
CA MET A 282 6.08 0.91 -20.97
C MET A 282 5.05 1.98 -21.34
N PHE A 283 3.91 1.53 -21.83
CA PHE A 283 2.71 2.33 -22.03
C PHE A 283 1.61 1.79 -21.13
N HIS A 284 0.89 2.68 -20.49
CA HIS A 284 -0.18 2.35 -19.57
C HIS A 284 -1.37 3.28 -19.79
N TYR A 285 -2.56 2.70 -19.82
CA TYR A 285 -3.82 3.40 -19.80
C TYR A 285 -4.65 2.87 -18.64
N HIS A 286 -5.27 3.74 -17.88
CA HIS A 286 -6.33 3.34 -16.95
C HIS A 286 -7.44 4.37 -16.89
N ASN A 287 -8.62 3.93 -16.48
CA ASN A 287 -9.72 4.82 -16.19
C ASN A 287 -10.48 4.41 -14.94
N TYR A 288 -11.18 5.39 -14.39
CA TYR A 288 -12.20 5.22 -13.36
C TYR A 288 -13.55 5.74 -13.87
N ASP A 289 -14.63 4.96 -13.66
CA ASP A 289 -16.03 5.37 -13.84
C ASP A 289 -16.77 5.11 -12.52
N ARG A 290 -16.97 6.17 -11.74
CA ARG A 290 -17.62 6.11 -10.44
C ARG A 290 -18.97 6.80 -10.48
N LYS A 291 -19.99 6.15 -9.92
CA LYS A 291 -21.35 6.66 -9.81
C LYS A 291 -21.84 6.51 -8.39
N TYR A 292 -22.41 7.57 -7.87
CA TYR A 292 -23.05 7.59 -6.56
C TYR A 292 -24.53 7.90 -6.73
N TYR A 293 -25.36 7.09 -6.09
CA TYR A 293 -26.80 7.22 -6.13
C TYR A 293 -27.28 7.56 -4.73
N VAL A 294 -27.80 8.78 -4.54
CA VAL A 294 -28.29 9.30 -3.27
C VAL A 294 -29.69 9.90 -3.49
N GLN A 295 -30.71 9.33 -2.87
CA GLN A 295 -32.08 9.87 -2.89
C GLN A 295 -32.58 10.20 -4.33
N GLY A 296 -32.38 9.29 -5.27
CA GLY A 296 -32.79 9.49 -6.67
C GLY A 296 -31.87 10.41 -7.49
N LYS A 297 -30.88 11.04 -6.88
CA LYS A 297 -29.84 11.80 -7.58
C LYS A 297 -28.68 10.90 -7.96
N LYS A 298 -27.97 11.25 -9.04
CA LYS A 298 -26.85 10.51 -9.56
C LYS A 298 -25.67 11.42 -9.80
N ASP A 299 -24.62 11.25 -9.02
CA ASP A 299 -23.34 11.92 -9.25
C ASP A 299 -22.40 11.00 -10.04
N LYS A 300 -21.67 11.54 -11.00
CA LYS A 300 -20.72 10.81 -11.86
C LYS A 300 -19.34 11.44 -11.76
N TYR A 301 -18.35 10.59 -11.61
CA TYR A 301 -16.95 10.96 -11.56
C TYR A 301 -16.19 10.04 -12.52
N TYR A 302 -15.55 10.63 -13.50
CA TYR A 302 -14.81 9.90 -14.52
C TYR A 302 -13.41 10.46 -14.66
N SER A 303 -12.41 9.61 -14.74
CA SER A 303 -11.06 9.99 -15.08
C SER A 303 -10.36 8.97 -15.97
N GLU A 304 -9.43 9.46 -16.78
CA GLU A 304 -8.53 8.66 -17.61
C GLU A 304 -7.11 9.12 -17.39
N SER A 305 -6.17 8.17 -17.47
CA SER A 305 -4.75 8.45 -17.43
C SER A 305 -4.02 7.68 -18.51
N LEU A 306 -3.14 8.36 -19.21
CA LEU A 306 -2.18 7.77 -20.15
C LEU A 306 -0.77 8.01 -19.61
N VAL A 307 0.03 6.97 -19.54
CA VAL A 307 1.43 7.05 -19.08
C VAL A 307 2.34 6.38 -20.11
N ALA A 308 3.41 7.08 -20.48
CA ALA A 308 4.54 6.53 -21.21
C ALA A 308 5.79 6.64 -20.35
N LYS A 309 6.45 5.53 -20.07
CA LYS A 309 7.65 5.48 -19.23
C LYS A 309 8.77 4.74 -19.96
N ALA A 310 9.94 5.36 -19.98
CA ALA A 310 11.16 4.74 -20.47
C ALA A 310 12.25 4.86 -19.40
N GLU A 311 12.93 3.76 -19.14
CA GLU A 311 14.02 3.75 -18.16
C GLU A 311 15.12 2.78 -18.58
N ARG A 312 16.34 3.14 -18.24
CA ARG A 312 17.52 2.32 -18.41
C ARG A 312 18.34 2.27 -17.15
N GLU A 313 18.69 1.06 -16.72
CA GLU A 313 19.62 0.80 -15.63
C GLU A 313 20.88 0.16 -16.17
N VAL A 314 22.03 0.56 -15.67
CA VAL A 314 23.35 0.09 -16.10
C VAL A 314 24.19 -0.24 -14.87
N VAL A 315 24.80 -1.40 -14.90
CA VAL A 315 25.85 -1.81 -13.96
C VAL A 315 27.20 -1.57 -14.66
N VAL A 316 27.91 -0.54 -14.25
CA VAL A 316 29.20 -0.21 -14.86
C VAL A 316 30.27 -1.22 -14.43
N ASP A 317 30.33 -1.45 -13.12
CA ASP A 317 31.25 -2.39 -12.51
C ASP A 317 30.73 -2.89 -11.14
N LYS A 318 31.60 -3.50 -10.31
CA LYS A 318 31.21 -3.97 -8.97
C LYS A 318 30.91 -2.84 -7.99
N LYS A 319 31.31 -1.59 -8.29
CA LYS A 319 31.15 -0.44 -7.40
C LYS A 319 30.07 0.53 -7.85
N LEU A 320 29.90 0.73 -9.15
CA LEU A 320 29.03 1.76 -9.71
C LEU A 320 27.89 1.16 -10.54
N SER A 321 26.69 1.58 -10.23
CA SER A 321 25.51 1.43 -11.09
C SER A 321 24.79 2.76 -11.20
N TYR A 322 24.09 2.98 -12.32
CA TYR A 322 23.25 4.15 -12.49
C TYR A 322 22.02 3.80 -13.32
N GLY A 323 21.00 4.64 -13.21
CA GLY A 323 19.81 4.58 -14.03
C GLY A 323 19.37 5.98 -14.44
N LEU A 324 18.71 6.04 -15.59
CA LEU A 324 18.03 7.25 -16.07
C LEU A 324 16.73 6.84 -16.72
N GLY A 325 15.77 7.78 -16.68
CA GLY A 325 14.50 7.55 -17.31
C GLY A 325 13.67 8.81 -17.43
N SER A 326 12.58 8.64 -18.13
CA SER A 326 11.55 9.67 -18.29
C SER A 326 10.17 9.04 -18.20
N GLU A 327 9.22 9.83 -17.72
CA GLU A 327 7.82 9.44 -17.60
C GLU A 327 6.96 10.62 -18.02
N TYR A 328 6.09 10.42 -18.98
CA TYR A 328 5.06 11.38 -19.35
C TYR A 328 3.71 10.83 -18.91
N LYS A 329 2.98 11.61 -18.12
CA LYS A 329 1.63 11.30 -17.65
C LYS A 329 0.66 12.36 -18.15
N TYR A 330 -0.47 11.92 -18.68
CA TYR A 330 -1.59 12.78 -19.07
C TYR A 330 -2.86 12.28 -18.39
N ASP A 331 -3.48 13.14 -17.59
CA ASP A 331 -4.70 12.87 -16.84
C ASP A 331 -5.84 13.74 -17.39
N TRP A 332 -6.99 13.13 -17.58
CA TRP A 332 -8.23 13.83 -17.94
C TRP A 332 -9.33 13.44 -16.95
N GLY A 333 -10.19 14.39 -16.58
CA GLY A 333 -11.30 14.15 -15.66
C GLY A 333 -12.56 14.93 -16.03
N HIS A 334 -13.69 14.29 -15.73
CA HIS A 334 -15.03 14.85 -15.90
C HIS A 334 -15.88 14.52 -14.68
N TYR A 335 -16.41 15.55 -14.03
CA TYR A 335 -17.27 15.45 -12.86
C TYR A 335 -18.64 16.03 -13.20
N GLN A 336 -19.70 15.31 -12.91
CA GLN A 336 -21.08 15.76 -13.03
C GLN A 336 -21.80 15.43 -11.73
N THR A 337 -22.15 16.46 -10.95
CA THR A 337 -22.88 16.30 -9.71
C THR A 337 -24.27 16.90 -9.85
N THR A 338 -25.28 16.12 -9.53
CA THR A 338 -26.67 16.58 -9.45
C THR A 338 -26.96 17.25 -8.11
N THR A 339 -26.19 16.86 -7.09
CA THR A 339 -26.26 17.42 -5.73
C THR A 339 -25.91 18.90 -5.72
N PHE A 340 -24.89 19.30 -6.48
CA PHE A 340 -24.42 20.70 -6.59
C PHE A 340 -24.76 21.34 -7.95
N SER A 341 -25.50 20.64 -8.80
CA SER A 341 -25.87 21.10 -10.16
C SER A 341 -24.67 21.60 -10.97
N SER A 342 -23.56 20.88 -10.88
CA SER A 342 -22.29 21.30 -11.48
C SER A 342 -21.70 20.28 -12.44
N GLN A 343 -20.99 20.80 -13.41
CA GLN A 343 -20.19 20.02 -14.36
C GLN A 343 -18.82 20.63 -14.51
N THR A 344 -17.79 19.81 -14.32
CA THR A 344 -16.39 20.24 -14.41
C THR A 344 -15.64 19.30 -15.34
N ARG A 345 -14.75 19.86 -16.17
CA ARG A 345 -13.82 19.13 -17.03
C ARG A 345 -12.44 19.74 -16.92
N GLY A 346 -11.43 18.89 -16.87
CA GLY A 346 -10.05 19.34 -16.82
C GLY A 346 -9.06 18.28 -17.30
N HIS A 347 -7.86 18.70 -17.57
CA HIS A 347 -6.74 17.82 -17.88
C HIS A 347 -5.43 18.37 -17.32
N LEU A 348 -4.56 17.45 -16.92
CA LEU A 348 -3.23 17.73 -16.42
C LEU A 348 -2.21 16.93 -17.21
N SER A 349 -1.00 17.41 -17.26
CA SER A 349 0.14 16.63 -17.75
C SER A 349 1.35 16.86 -16.87
N ASN A 350 2.20 15.85 -16.78
CA ASN A 350 3.45 15.90 -16.04
C ASN A 350 4.55 15.17 -16.84
N LEU A 351 5.68 15.83 -17.04
CA LEU A 351 6.89 15.21 -17.59
C LEU A 351 7.92 15.08 -16.48
N GLY A 352 8.19 13.85 -16.05
CA GLY A 352 9.23 13.52 -15.09
C GLY A 352 10.51 13.05 -15.81
N ILE A 353 11.65 13.61 -15.46
CA ILE A 353 12.98 13.11 -15.85
C ILE A 353 13.71 12.74 -14.57
N PHE A 354 14.27 11.53 -14.51
CA PHE A 354 14.87 11.03 -13.29
C PHE A 354 16.19 10.32 -13.53
N VAL A 355 17.04 10.38 -12.52
CA VAL A 355 18.32 9.68 -12.47
C VAL A 355 18.45 8.96 -11.14
N ASN A 356 19.14 7.85 -11.11
CA ASN A 356 19.56 7.19 -9.88
C ASN A 356 21.02 6.72 -10.01
N ALA A 357 21.71 6.59 -8.90
CA ALA A 357 23.05 6.07 -8.84
C ALA A 357 23.29 5.34 -7.52
N GLY A 358 24.02 4.25 -7.58
CA GLY A 358 24.51 3.52 -6.43
C GLY A 358 26.02 3.36 -6.49
N TYR A 359 26.71 3.74 -5.42
CA TYR A 359 28.16 3.62 -5.33
C TYR A 359 28.58 2.86 -4.08
N LYS A 360 29.34 1.78 -4.26
CA LYS A 360 29.98 1.01 -3.21
C LYS A 360 31.39 1.51 -2.98
N PHE A 361 31.64 2.17 -1.86
CA PHE A 361 33.01 2.55 -1.47
C PHE A 361 33.84 1.30 -1.21
N ASN A 362 33.24 0.32 -0.53
CA ASN A 362 33.74 -1.00 -0.24
C ASN A 362 32.57 -1.96 0.02
N GLU A 363 32.83 -3.21 0.38
CA GLU A 363 31.77 -4.21 0.63
C GLU A 363 30.81 -3.83 1.78
N ASN A 364 31.23 -2.91 2.65
CA ASN A 364 30.50 -2.51 3.85
C ASN A 364 29.85 -1.12 3.75
N GLN A 365 30.09 -0.35 2.68
CA GLN A 365 29.64 1.04 2.58
C GLN A 365 29.01 1.31 1.22
N ILE A 366 27.77 1.75 1.24
CA ILE A 366 27.00 2.02 0.04
C ILE A 366 26.34 3.39 0.15
N LEU A 367 26.51 4.20 -0.88
CA LEU A 367 25.79 5.46 -1.09
C LEU A 367 24.82 5.29 -2.26
N SER A 368 23.58 5.68 -2.09
CA SER A 368 22.63 5.77 -3.20
C SER A 368 22.02 7.16 -3.31
N PHE A 369 21.79 7.57 -4.54
CA PHE A 369 21.20 8.85 -4.90
C PHE A 369 20.06 8.64 -5.90
N HIS A 370 18.96 9.33 -5.71
CA HIS A 370 17.87 9.48 -6.68
C HIS A 370 17.57 10.97 -6.83
N GLY A 371 17.42 11.41 -8.06
CA GLY A 371 17.03 12.78 -8.38
C GLY A 371 15.96 12.79 -9.47
N ARG A 372 14.97 13.66 -9.36
CA ARG A 372 13.89 13.77 -10.32
C ARG A 372 13.47 15.23 -10.48
N ASN A 373 13.16 15.61 -11.71
CA ASN A 373 12.50 16.86 -12.03
C ASN A 373 11.18 16.56 -12.72
N ASP A 374 10.09 17.07 -12.17
CA ASP A 374 8.75 16.96 -12.71
C ASP A 374 8.30 18.31 -13.22
N ASP A 375 7.97 18.41 -14.52
CA ASP A 375 7.38 19.59 -15.14
C ASP A 375 5.88 19.38 -15.32
N HIS A 376 5.13 19.97 -14.40
CA HIS A 376 3.67 19.82 -14.33
C HIS A 376 2.98 21.03 -14.97
N LYS A 377 1.97 20.78 -15.78
CA LYS A 377 1.24 21.78 -16.58
C LYS A 377 0.85 23.05 -15.82
N GLU A 378 0.37 22.93 -14.57
CA GLU A 378 -0.15 24.07 -13.80
C GLU A 378 0.87 24.62 -12.78
N THR A 379 1.74 23.77 -12.25
CA THR A 379 2.68 24.14 -11.18
C THR A 379 4.13 24.26 -11.63
N GLY A 380 4.41 23.99 -12.93
CA GLY A 380 5.75 24.07 -13.51
C GLY A 380 6.73 23.05 -12.94
N GLY A 381 8.01 23.37 -13.07
CA GLY A 381 9.12 22.49 -12.70
C GLY A 381 9.34 22.37 -11.19
N ASN A 382 9.34 21.14 -10.67
CA ASN A 382 9.62 20.83 -9.27
C ASN A 382 10.65 19.71 -9.16
N LYS A 383 11.58 19.85 -8.23
CA LYS A 383 12.68 18.89 -8.04
C LYS A 383 12.52 18.13 -6.76
N THR A 384 12.75 16.81 -6.83
CA THR A 384 12.83 15.94 -5.66
C THR A 384 14.13 15.14 -5.68
N TYR A 385 14.65 14.81 -4.51
CA TYR A 385 15.85 13.99 -4.39
C TYR A 385 15.80 13.12 -3.15
N LYS A 386 16.58 12.03 -3.19
CA LYS A 386 16.79 11.12 -2.07
C LYS A 386 18.24 10.70 -2.03
N ILE A 387 18.87 10.85 -0.87
CA ILE A 387 20.23 10.40 -0.59
C ILE A 387 20.14 9.40 0.54
N ASN A 388 20.78 8.25 0.37
CA ASN A 388 20.85 7.24 1.41
C ASN A 388 22.28 6.73 1.55
N PHE A 389 22.76 6.66 2.78
CA PHE A 389 24.02 6.02 3.12
C PHE A 389 23.74 4.79 3.99
N THR A 390 24.38 3.67 3.67
CA THR A 390 24.26 2.42 4.43
C THR A 390 25.64 1.89 4.78
N GLN A 391 25.82 1.50 6.05
CA GLN A 391 27.01 0.90 6.62
C GLN A 391 26.68 -0.49 7.16
N PHE A 392 27.49 -1.49 6.81
CA PHE A 392 27.43 -2.84 7.37
C PHE A 392 28.57 -3.02 8.37
N LEU A 393 28.28 -3.54 9.56
CA LEU A 393 29.19 -3.76 10.67
C LEU A 393 28.93 -5.16 11.24
N GLY A 394 29.49 -6.20 10.60
CA GLY A 394 29.14 -7.58 10.95
C GLY A 394 27.65 -7.86 10.79
N GLY A 395 26.97 -8.30 11.83
CA GLY A 395 25.52 -8.55 11.85
C GLY A 395 24.64 -7.30 11.94
N LEU A 396 25.23 -6.10 12.01
CA LEU A 396 24.52 -4.83 12.11
C LEU A 396 24.60 -4.07 10.79
N LYS A 397 23.44 -3.64 10.29
CA LYS A 397 23.28 -2.71 9.18
C LYS A 397 22.70 -1.42 9.72
N LEU A 398 23.35 -0.31 9.48
CA LEU A 398 22.90 1.03 9.83
C LEU A 398 22.79 1.89 8.59
N GLY A 399 21.87 2.84 8.60
CA GLY A 399 21.79 3.81 7.53
C GLY A 399 21.07 5.07 7.91
N ALA A 400 21.27 6.08 7.08
CA ALA A 400 20.60 7.36 7.16
C ALA A 400 20.10 7.77 5.78
N THR A 401 18.90 8.34 5.75
CA THR A 401 18.25 8.81 4.52
C THR A 401 17.80 10.24 4.71
N HIS A 402 18.05 11.06 3.70
CA HIS A 402 17.37 12.34 3.52
C HIS A 402 16.63 12.32 2.20
N SER A 403 15.35 12.69 2.20
CA SER A 403 14.50 12.63 1.00
C SER A 403 13.48 13.75 0.98
N THR A 404 13.10 14.15 -0.24
CA THR A 404 12.03 15.12 -0.48
C THR A 404 10.88 14.46 -1.24
N GLY A 405 9.68 14.97 -1.03
CA GLY A 405 8.47 14.52 -1.70
C GLY A 405 7.68 15.68 -2.27
N LEU A 406 6.85 15.36 -3.23
CA LEU A 406 6.00 16.30 -3.95
C LEU A 406 4.61 15.68 -4.12
N LYS A 407 3.55 16.50 -3.95
CA LYS A 407 2.19 16.16 -4.38
C LYS A 407 1.60 17.33 -5.16
N ASN A 408 1.23 17.06 -6.39
CA ASN A 408 0.51 18.03 -7.21
C ASN A 408 -0.96 18.14 -6.77
N ALA A 409 -1.56 19.31 -6.99
CA ALA A 409 -3.00 19.47 -6.80
C ALA A 409 -3.77 18.55 -7.74
N SER A 410 -4.85 17.96 -7.26
CA SER A 410 -5.74 17.10 -8.06
C SER A 410 -6.50 17.89 -9.12
N LEU A 411 -7.08 17.18 -10.09
CA LEU A 411 -7.99 17.79 -11.07
C LEU A 411 -9.14 18.55 -10.41
N TYR A 412 -9.69 18.01 -9.32
CA TYR A 412 -10.80 18.66 -8.62
C TYR A 412 -10.35 19.91 -7.85
N GLU A 413 -9.19 19.86 -7.21
CA GLU A 413 -8.62 21.02 -6.49
C GLU A 413 -8.30 22.18 -7.44
N LEU A 414 -7.99 21.90 -8.72
CA LEU A 414 -7.68 22.90 -9.72
C LEU A 414 -8.91 23.37 -10.54
N TYR A 415 -9.79 22.45 -10.90
CA TYR A 415 -10.87 22.70 -11.87
C TYR A 415 -12.27 22.40 -11.35
N GLY A 416 -12.42 21.91 -10.10
CA GLY A 416 -13.72 21.71 -9.46
C GLY A 416 -14.49 23.01 -9.22
N ASN A 417 -15.72 22.93 -8.68
CA ASN A 417 -16.58 24.09 -8.43
C ASN A 417 -15.91 25.20 -7.62
N ILE A 418 -15.07 24.80 -6.66
CA ILE A 418 -14.30 25.67 -5.79
C ILE A 418 -12.80 25.55 -6.10
N GLY A 419 -12.44 25.05 -7.28
CA GLY A 419 -11.06 24.84 -7.71
C GLY A 419 -10.30 26.16 -7.85
N GLN A 420 -8.99 26.08 -7.58
CA GLN A 420 -8.07 27.23 -7.68
C GLN A 420 -6.83 26.83 -8.47
N ARG A 421 -6.56 27.54 -9.59
CA ARG A 421 -5.42 27.22 -10.46
C ARG A 421 -4.06 27.70 -9.92
N ASN A 422 -4.06 28.64 -8.99
CA ASN A 422 -2.85 29.24 -8.43
C ASN A 422 -2.44 28.55 -7.10
N ILE A 423 -2.59 27.25 -7.03
CA ILE A 423 -2.21 26.44 -5.86
C ILE A 423 -0.82 25.86 -6.09
N ASN A 424 0.06 26.02 -5.12
CA ASN A 424 1.36 25.36 -5.12
C ASN A 424 1.23 23.87 -4.82
N PRO A 425 2.15 23.03 -5.32
CA PRO A 425 2.19 21.63 -4.90
C PRO A 425 2.60 21.52 -3.44
N GLU A 426 2.08 20.50 -2.76
CA GLU A 426 2.52 20.16 -1.41
C GLU A 426 3.93 19.58 -1.45
N LYS A 427 4.76 19.89 -0.45
CA LYS A 427 6.15 19.46 -0.37
C LYS A 427 6.46 18.80 0.96
N SER A 428 7.30 17.77 0.95
CA SER A 428 7.81 17.18 2.18
C SER A 428 9.33 17.07 2.17
N GLU A 429 9.87 17.05 3.38
CA GLU A 429 11.27 16.78 3.68
C GLU A 429 11.31 15.74 4.79
N THR A 430 11.95 14.58 4.54
CA THR A 430 12.01 13.46 5.47
C THR A 430 13.46 13.11 5.78
N ASN A 431 13.77 12.99 7.07
CA ASN A 431 15.03 12.47 7.58
C ASN A 431 14.76 11.17 8.32
N GLU A 432 15.54 10.14 8.03
CA GLU A 432 15.42 8.82 8.63
C GLU A 432 16.79 8.30 9.08
N ILE A 433 16.79 7.62 10.23
CA ILE A 433 17.91 6.77 10.67
C ILE A 433 17.33 5.38 10.90
N PHE A 434 17.93 4.37 10.29
CA PHE A 434 17.45 3.00 10.40
C PHE A 434 18.55 2.03 10.77
N GLY A 435 18.14 0.94 11.40
CA GLY A 435 19.01 -0.17 11.76
C GLY A 435 18.34 -1.52 11.56
N GLU A 436 19.14 -2.49 11.14
CA GLU A 436 18.79 -3.91 11.13
C GLU A 436 19.90 -4.65 11.86
N TYR A 437 19.55 -5.46 12.85
CA TYR A 437 20.51 -6.22 13.63
C TYR A 437 20.10 -7.70 13.71
N SER A 438 20.98 -8.57 13.25
CA SER A 438 20.85 -10.02 13.44
C SER A 438 21.48 -10.39 14.79
N LEU A 439 20.63 -10.48 15.83
CA LEU A 439 21.07 -10.85 17.19
C LEU A 439 21.53 -12.31 17.23
N SER A 440 20.92 -13.17 16.41
CA SER A 440 21.29 -14.56 16.15
C SER A 440 20.78 -14.96 14.77
N GLU A 441 21.07 -16.20 14.33
CA GLU A 441 20.48 -16.76 13.10
C GLU A 441 18.94 -16.74 13.10
N ASN A 442 18.35 -16.77 14.29
CA ASN A 442 16.91 -16.87 14.48
C ASN A 442 16.23 -15.58 14.93
N ILE A 443 16.98 -14.53 15.28
CA ILE A 443 16.40 -13.28 15.80
C ILE A 443 16.92 -12.08 15.01
N LYS A 444 16.00 -11.33 14.44
CA LYS A 444 16.29 -10.04 13.78
C LYS A 444 15.50 -8.93 14.41
N LEU A 445 16.16 -7.79 14.55
CA LEU A 445 15.62 -6.52 15.00
C LEU A 445 15.71 -5.51 13.86
N PHE A 446 14.62 -4.82 13.59
CA PHE A 446 14.55 -3.67 12.68
C PHE A 446 14.06 -2.47 13.46
N SER A 447 14.64 -1.31 13.21
CA SER A 447 14.15 -0.06 13.77
C SER A 447 14.39 1.10 12.81
N THR A 448 13.44 2.05 12.76
CA THR A 448 13.55 3.28 11.97
C THR A 448 13.00 4.44 12.78
N ALA A 449 13.85 5.42 13.07
CA ALA A 449 13.43 6.72 13.57
C ALA A 449 13.31 7.69 12.38
N TYR A 450 12.22 8.44 12.32
CA TYR A 450 11.96 9.36 11.22
C TYR A 450 11.38 10.69 11.69
N ARG A 451 11.61 11.72 10.88
CA ARG A 451 10.95 13.02 10.98
C ARG A 451 10.65 13.56 9.60
N THR A 452 9.38 13.86 9.34
CA THR A 452 8.89 14.48 8.10
C THR A 452 8.28 15.84 8.42
N ARG A 453 8.64 16.86 7.64
CA ARG A 453 8.01 18.17 7.65
C ARG A 453 7.28 18.36 6.32
N MET A 454 5.99 18.69 6.37
CA MET A 454 5.16 18.97 5.21
C MET A 454 4.81 20.45 5.15
N LYS A 455 4.94 21.03 3.96
CA LYS A 455 4.70 22.45 3.66
C LYS A 455 3.69 22.58 2.52
N ASP A 456 3.13 23.79 2.39
CA ASP A 456 2.23 24.16 1.31
C ASP A 456 1.02 23.19 1.16
N ARG A 457 0.52 22.65 2.28
CA ARG A 457 -0.60 21.71 2.26
C ARG A 457 -1.83 22.34 1.64
N ILE A 458 -2.53 21.60 0.80
CA ILE A 458 -3.75 22.03 0.11
C ILE A 458 -4.95 21.70 0.99
N LYS A 459 -5.73 22.70 1.36
CA LYS A 459 -7.00 22.55 2.10
C LYS A 459 -8.06 23.50 1.56
N ILE A 460 -9.32 23.15 1.80
CA ILE A 460 -10.43 24.07 1.60
C ILE A 460 -10.28 25.23 2.60
N ASN A 461 -10.44 26.47 2.13
CA ASN A 461 -10.37 27.66 2.97
C ASN A 461 -11.55 27.74 3.95
N SER A 462 -11.44 28.61 4.97
CA SER A 462 -12.46 28.76 6.01
C SER A 462 -13.84 29.21 5.50
N SER A 463 -13.89 29.83 4.33
CA SER A 463 -15.14 30.29 3.69
C SER A 463 -15.78 29.22 2.81
N TRP A 464 -15.20 28.04 2.68
CA TRP A 464 -15.66 26.91 1.85
C TRP A 464 -15.89 27.23 0.36
N ASN A 465 -15.16 28.22 -0.16
CA ASN A 465 -15.30 28.71 -1.53
C ASN A 465 -14.03 28.61 -2.38
N GLY A 466 -13.00 27.94 -1.89
CA GLY A 466 -11.76 27.73 -2.62
C GLY A 466 -10.76 26.87 -1.87
N TYR A 467 -9.73 26.45 -2.57
CA TYR A 467 -8.57 25.76 -2.00
C TYR A 467 -7.43 26.75 -1.79
N GLU A 468 -6.61 26.53 -0.78
CA GLU A 468 -5.45 27.36 -0.46
C GLU A 468 -4.29 26.57 0.16
N ASN A 469 -3.06 27.11 0.08
CA ASN A 469 -1.86 26.56 0.73
C ASN A 469 -1.54 27.21 2.09
N LYS A 470 -2.43 28.00 2.67
CA LYS A 470 -2.20 28.74 3.92
C LYS A 470 -2.30 27.89 5.18
N VAL A 471 -1.97 26.62 5.07
CA VAL A 471 -1.97 25.71 6.20
C VAL A 471 -0.58 25.71 6.83
N PRO A 472 -0.47 25.90 8.16
CA PRO A 472 0.80 25.79 8.84
C PRO A 472 1.45 24.43 8.61
N ASP A 473 2.78 24.40 8.70
CA ASP A 473 3.56 23.19 8.51
C ASP A 473 3.07 22.05 9.42
N THR A 474 3.03 20.87 8.85
CA THR A 474 2.74 19.65 9.60
C THR A 474 4.03 18.89 9.84
N THR A 475 4.26 18.49 11.07
CA THR A 475 5.39 17.64 11.45
C THR A 475 4.89 16.25 11.83
N GLN A 476 5.56 15.24 11.31
CA GLN A 476 5.35 13.84 11.65
C GLN A 476 6.69 13.26 12.09
N GLU A 477 6.71 12.68 13.27
CA GLU A 477 7.93 12.07 13.81
C GLU A 477 7.57 10.78 14.52
N GLY A 478 8.46 9.79 14.48
CA GLY A 478 8.17 8.52 15.11
C GLY A 478 9.32 7.54 15.10
N LEU A 479 9.07 6.45 15.80
CA LEU A 479 9.93 5.28 15.89
C LEU A 479 9.12 4.03 15.53
N GLU A 480 9.52 3.37 14.46
CA GLU A 480 9.02 2.05 14.09
C GLU A 480 10.01 1.00 14.54
N SER A 481 9.53 -0.10 15.10
CA SER A 481 10.39 -1.24 15.45
C SER A 481 9.70 -2.55 15.13
N GLU A 482 10.50 -3.54 14.73
CA GLU A 482 10.05 -4.90 14.47
C GLU A 482 11.09 -5.89 15.00
N ILE A 483 10.65 -6.88 15.75
CA ILE A 483 11.46 -8.00 16.23
C ILE A 483 10.89 -9.27 15.62
N LYS A 484 11.70 -10.04 14.91
CA LYS A 484 11.34 -11.34 14.36
C LYS A 484 12.16 -12.44 15.01
N TRP A 485 11.46 -13.46 15.47
CA TRP A 485 12.07 -14.70 15.94
C TRP A 485 11.56 -15.89 15.12
N LEU A 486 12.46 -16.74 14.68
CA LEU A 486 12.17 -17.98 13.94
C LEU A 486 12.67 -19.19 14.72
N GLY A 487 11.76 -20.04 15.17
CA GLY A 487 12.05 -21.36 15.71
C GLY A 487 11.72 -22.47 14.70
N ASN A 488 12.05 -23.72 15.05
CA ASN A 488 11.89 -24.90 14.19
C ASN A 488 10.44 -25.14 13.82
N ASN A 489 9.45 -24.69 13.90
CA ASN A 489 8.05 -24.87 13.49
C ASN A 489 7.17 -23.72 14.01
N GLN A 490 7.78 -22.66 14.40
CA GLN A 490 7.06 -21.51 14.94
C GLN A 490 7.81 -20.22 14.66
N SER A 491 7.10 -19.10 14.65
CA SER A 491 7.68 -17.76 14.52
C SER A 491 6.87 -16.74 15.31
N ILE A 492 7.56 -15.69 15.75
CA ILE A 492 6.95 -14.54 16.39
C ILE A 492 7.45 -13.29 15.66
N SER A 493 6.54 -12.37 15.37
CA SER A 493 6.88 -11.00 14.98
C SER A 493 6.21 -10.04 15.96
N LEU A 494 6.98 -9.13 16.52
CA LEU A 494 6.52 -8.02 17.34
C LEU A 494 6.73 -6.75 16.54
N ILE A 495 5.70 -5.96 16.34
CA ILE A 495 5.79 -4.65 15.69
C ILE A 495 5.36 -3.57 16.65
N SER A 496 5.97 -2.39 16.58
CA SER A 496 5.53 -1.21 17.32
C SER A 496 5.75 0.06 16.51
N HIS A 497 4.90 1.05 16.74
CA HIS A 497 4.99 2.36 16.17
C HIS A 497 4.61 3.40 17.21
N PHE A 498 5.57 4.24 17.56
CA PHE A 498 5.37 5.47 18.33
C PHE A 498 5.42 6.62 17.34
N ALA A 499 4.37 7.42 17.28
CA ALA A 499 4.26 8.49 16.32
C ALA A 499 3.66 9.74 16.92
N LYS A 500 4.02 10.90 16.37
CA LYS A 500 3.35 12.17 16.58
C LYS A 500 3.13 12.85 15.24
N SER A 501 1.88 13.10 14.90
CA SER A 501 1.51 13.85 13.70
C SER A 501 0.76 15.09 14.14
N ARG A 502 1.34 16.28 13.90
CA ARG A 502 0.82 17.55 14.42
C ARG A 502 0.93 18.67 13.39
N THR A 503 -0.11 19.48 13.28
CA THR A 503 -0.09 20.75 12.58
C THR A 503 0.19 21.87 13.58
N ALA A 504 1.05 22.79 13.24
CA ALA A 504 1.56 23.80 14.18
C ALA A 504 0.46 24.66 14.84
N SER A 505 -0.65 24.92 14.14
CA SER A 505 -1.79 25.69 14.67
C SER A 505 -2.88 24.82 15.32
N ASP A 506 -3.05 23.58 14.86
CA ASP A 506 -4.26 22.78 15.11
C ASP A 506 -4.02 21.64 16.11
N GLY A 507 -2.76 21.43 16.52
CA GLY A 507 -2.40 20.35 17.44
C GLY A 507 -2.32 18.97 16.76
N PRO A 508 -2.75 17.89 17.44
CA PRO A 508 -2.71 16.54 16.89
C PRO A 508 -3.61 16.39 15.66
N ASN A 509 -3.10 15.71 14.62
CA ASN A 509 -3.92 15.39 13.46
C ASN A 509 -4.90 14.25 13.79
N SER A 510 -6.14 14.37 13.31
CA SER A 510 -7.18 13.35 13.52
C SER A 510 -6.80 12.00 12.93
N ARG A 511 -7.31 10.90 13.54
CA ARG A 511 -7.15 9.51 13.09
C ARG A 511 -5.71 8.98 13.12
N ARG A 512 -4.81 9.60 13.92
CA ARG A 512 -3.41 9.20 14.08
C ARG A 512 -3.14 8.88 15.54
N PRO A 513 -3.17 7.59 15.93
CA PRO A 513 -2.79 7.19 17.27
C PRO A 513 -1.30 7.44 17.53
N ASP A 514 -0.95 7.91 18.72
CA ASP A 514 0.45 8.14 19.10
C ASP A 514 1.19 6.81 19.36
N LEU A 515 0.46 5.72 19.59
CA LEU A 515 1.00 4.38 19.81
C LEU A 515 0.16 3.32 19.10
N SER A 516 0.81 2.44 18.39
CA SER A 516 0.25 1.17 17.94
C SER A 516 1.28 0.04 18.05
N TYR A 517 0.84 -1.17 18.35
CA TYR A 517 1.72 -2.34 18.35
C TYR A 517 0.96 -3.59 17.92
N GLY A 518 1.71 -4.62 17.57
CA GLY A 518 1.13 -5.89 17.18
C GLY A 518 2.04 -7.08 17.46
N VAL A 519 1.42 -8.25 17.57
CA VAL A 519 2.09 -9.53 17.75
C VAL A 519 1.52 -10.51 16.74
N ASP A 520 2.37 -11.10 15.91
CA ASP A 520 2.00 -12.23 15.06
C ASP A 520 2.72 -13.48 15.53
N TYR A 521 1.98 -14.52 15.84
CA TYR A 521 2.49 -15.84 16.20
C TYR A 521 2.04 -16.87 15.20
N SER A 522 2.96 -17.65 14.68
CA SER A 522 2.71 -18.78 13.79
C SER A 522 3.30 -20.05 14.35
N LYS A 523 2.57 -21.15 14.26
CA LYS A 523 3.05 -22.48 14.69
C LYS A 523 2.52 -23.59 13.78
N LYS A 524 3.40 -24.52 13.41
CA LYS A 524 3.00 -25.79 12.84
C LYS A 524 2.81 -26.79 13.98
N LEU A 525 1.58 -27.22 14.18
CA LEU A 525 1.18 -28.23 15.15
C LEU A 525 1.17 -29.59 14.46
N ASN A 526 1.81 -30.58 15.05
CA ASN A 526 1.81 -31.95 14.56
C ASN A 526 1.03 -32.85 15.53
N SER A 527 0.02 -33.53 15.03
CA SER A 527 -0.77 -34.49 15.78
C SER A 527 -0.61 -35.88 15.16
N SER A 528 -0.36 -36.90 15.98
CA SER A 528 -0.28 -38.28 15.53
C SER A 528 -1.62 -38.78 14.96
N LYS A 529 -2.73 -38.28 15.46
CA LYS A 529 -4.10 -38.68 15.06
C LYS A 529 -4.63 -37.85 13.89
N TYR A 530 -4.36 -36.54 13.87
CA TYR A 530 -5.02 -35.63 12.94
C TYR A 530 -4.09 -35.02 11.90
N GLY A 531 -2.78 -35.36 11.90
CA GLY A 531 -1.78 -34.81 11.00
C GLY A 531 -1.35 -33.40 11.39
N SER A 532 -0.79 -32.67 10.44
CA SER A 532 -0.22 -31.31 10.69
C SER A 532 -1.23 -30.22 10.43
N PHE A 533 -1.21 -29.19 11.28
CA PHE A 533 -2.00 -27.95 11.16
C PHE A 533 -1.08 -26.75 11.23
N ASP A 534 -1.41 -25.69 10.52
CA ASP A 534 -0.80 -24.38 10.68
C ASP A 534 -1.74 -23.51 11.50
N LEU A 535 -1.26 -23.02 12.63
CA LEU A 535 -1.95 -22.07 13.50
C LEU A 535 -1.28 -20.70 13.35
N ASN A 536 -2.07 -19.65 13.10
CA ASN A 536 -1.62 -18.26 13.15
C ASN A 536 -2.54 -17.48 14.09
N ILE A 537 -1.94 -16.68 14.96
CA ILE A 537 -2.65 -15.75 15.85
C ILE A 537 -2.02 -14.37 15.67
N SER A 538 -2.84 -13.37 15.51
CA SER A 538 -2.42 -11.98 15.33
C SER A 538 -3.15 -11.10 16.34
N HIS A 539 -2.42 -10.30 17.09
CA HIS A 539 -2.97 -9.25 17.95
C HIS A 539 -2.55 -7.89 17.42
N ARG A 540 -3.46 -6.92 17.48
CA ARG A 540 -3.20 -5.51 17.13
C ARG A 540 -3.83 -4.61 18.17
N TYR A 541 -3.01 -3.73 18.73
CA TYR A 541 -3.41 -2.62 19.56
C TYR A 541 -3.30 -1.32 18.77
N ILE A 542 -4.36 -0.54 18.72
CA ILE A 542 -4.43 0.79 18.15
C ILE A 542 -4.74 1.75 19.28
N GLY A 543 -3.84 2.66 19.58
CA GLY A 543 -3.96 3.58 20.71
C GLY A 543 -5.07 4.62 20.54
N ASP A 544 -5.33 5.31 21.62
CA ASP A 544 -6.27 6.44 21.66
C ASP A 544 -5.90 7.49 20.61
N HIS A 545 -6.90 8.10 20.01
CA HIS A 545 -6.70 9.17 19.03
C HIS A 545 -7.92 10.09 18.95
N ILE A 546 -7.75 11.21 18.28
CA ILE A 546 -8.84 12.14 17.97
C ILE A 546 -9.40 11.83 16.60
N ASP A 547 -10.71 11.87 16.44
CA ASP A 547 -11.37 11.83 15.14
C ASP A 547 -12.29 13.05 14.94
N TRP A 548 -12.40 13.47 13.68
CA TRP A 548 -13.34 14.51 13.28
C TRP A 548 -14.62 13.88 12.78
N THR A 549 -15.73 14.11 13.48
CA THR A 549 -17.04 13.51 13.18
C THR A 549 -17.92 14.39 12.29
N GLY A 550 -17.33 15.38 11.60
CA GLY A 550 -18.05 16.34 10.76
C GLY A 550 -18.49 17.61 11.48
N SER A 551 -18.56 17.61 12.81
CA SER A 551 -18.97 18.78 13.62
C SER A 551 -17.99 19.12 14.73
N LYS A 552 -17.28 18.14 15.27
CA LYS A 552 -16.34 18.29 16.39
C LYS A 552 -15.25 17.23 16.36
N ASN A 553 -14.18 17.51 17.10
CA ASN A 553 -13.19 16.47 17.42
C ASN A 553 -13.74 15.60 18.55
N GLU A 554 -13.76 14.30 18.36
CA GLU A 554 -14.13 13.31 19.35
C GLU A 554 -12.94 12.43 19.71
N PHE A 555 -12.90 12.01 20.98
CA PHE A 555 -11.89 11.09 21.47
C PHE A 555 -12.33 9.65 21.16
N VAL A 556 -11.47 8.93 20.44
CA VAL A 556 -11.65 7.51 20.13
C VAL A 556 -10.73 6.71 21.05
N LYS A 557 -11.32 5.80 21.82
CA LYS A 557 -10.59 4.91 22.74
C LYS A 557 -9.74 3.92 21.95
N SER A 558 -8.73 3.39 22.63
CA SER A 558 -7.90 2.31 22.09
C SER A 558 -8.71 1.08 21.71
N ILE A 559 -8.20 0.35 20.74
CA ILE A 559 -8.84 -0.81 20.12
C ILE A 559 -7.88 -1.99 20.19
N ASP A 560 -8.37 -3.14 20.66
CA ASP A 560 -7.65 -4.41 20.71
C ASP A 560 -8.31 -5.42 19.78
N LEU A 561 -7.59 -5.87 18.76
CA LEU A 561 -8.08 -6.84 17.79
C LEU A 561 -7.25 -8.12 17.85
N VAL A 562 -7.93 -9.25 17.90
CA VAL A 562 -7.30 -10.57 17.83
C VAL A 562 -7.88 -11.34 16.66
N ASP A 563 -7.01 -11.79 15.77
CA ASP A 563 -7.36 -12.66 14.65
C ASP A 563 -6.71 -14.03 14.84
N MET A 564 -7.37 -15.10 14.38
CA MET A 564 -6.84 -16.45 14.41
C MET A 564 -7.11 -17.17 13.10
N SER A 565 -6.14 -17.93 12.59
CA SER A 565 -6.28 -18.78 11.42
C SER A 565 -5.75 -20.18 11.72
N ILE A 566 -6.54 -21.21 11.38
CA ILE A 566 -6.15 -22.60 11.43
C ILE A 566 -6.24 -23.16 10.00
N ARG A 567 -5.16 -23.79 9.53
CA ARG A 567 -5.10 -24.34 8.18
C ARG A 567 -4.60 -25.77 8.21
N LYS A 568 -5.14 -26.58 7.31
CA LYS A 568 -4.75 -27.97 7.13
C LYS A 568 -4.71 -28.34 5.65
N ILE A 569 -3.68 -29.07 5.26
CA ILE A 569 -3.63 -29.70 3.94
C ILE A 569 -4.28 -31.10 4.06
N PHE A 570 -5.30 -31.33 3.23
CA PHE A 570 -6.04 -32.58 3.20
C PHE A 570 -6.31 -32.98 1.75
N TYR A 571 -5.73 -34.11 1.30
CA TYR A 571 -5.79 -34.60 -0.08
C TYR A 571 -5.48 -33.52 -1.15
N GLY A 572 -4.42 -32.75 -0.93
CA GLY A 572 -4.01 -31.67 -1.86
C GLY A 572 -4.85 -30.40 -1.77
N ASN A 573 -5.88 -30.37 -0.94
CA ASN A 573 -6.66 -29.17 -0.65
C ASN A 573 -6.16 -28.50 0.63
N VAL A 574 -6.13 -27.18 0.64
CA VAL A 574 -5.92 -26.38 1.85
C VAL A 574 -7.29 -26.01 2.40
N ILE A 575 -7.62 -26.56 3.56
CA ILE A 575 -8.82 -26.18 4.32
C ILE A 575 -8.39 -25.13 5.35
N SER A 576 -9.10 -24.03 5.44
CA SER A 576 -8.82 -22.95 6.40
C SER A 576 -10.06 -22.59 7.20
N LEU A 577 -9.82 -22.24 8.47
CA LEU A 577 -10.80 -21.67 9.38
C LEU A 577 -10.19 -20.39 9.94
N ASN A 578 -10.77 -19.25 9.59
CA ASN A 578 -10.24 -17.95 9.97
C ASN A 578 -11.27 -17.21 10.82
N PHE A 579 -10.82 -16.70 11.95
CA PHE A 579 -11.57 -15.80 12.82
C PHE A 579 -10.92 -14.41 12.74
N THR A 580 -11.68 -13.40 12.37
CA THR A 580 -11.28 -12.00 12.53
C THR A 580 -12.05 -11.39 13.69
N ASN A 581 -11.40 -10.50 14.43
CA ASN A 581 -11.95 -9.91 15.63
C ASN A 581 -12.52 -10.97 16.60
N LEU A 582 -11.69 -11.96 16.97
CA LEU A 582 -12.07 -13.11 17.80
C LEU A 582 -12.72 -12.72 19.13
N LEU A 583 -12.29 -11.60 19.71
CA LEU A 583 -12.81 -11.08 20.97
C LEU A 583 -14.16 -10.36 20.80
N ASN A 584 -14.62 -10.16 19.56
CA ASN A 584 -15.86 -9.45 19.22
C ASN A 584 -15.88 -8.00 19.73
N GLU A 585 -14.72 -7.32 19.62
CA GLU A 585 -14.61 -5.91 19.96
C GLU A 585 -15.54 -5.08 19.06
N ARG A 586 -16.37 -4.23 19.64
CA ARG A 586 -17.26 -3.30 18.93
C ARG A 586 -16.61 -1.93 18.93
N TYR A 587 -16.23 -1.45 17.77
CA TYR A 587 -15.53 -0.17 17.63
C TYR A 587 -15.95 0.59 16.37
N GLU A 588 -15.70 1.87 16.39
CA GLU A 588 -15.92 2.79 15.27
C GLU A 588 -14.56 3.28 14.75
N LYS A 589 -14.36 3.23 13.44
CA LYS A 589 -13.13 3.74 12.81
C LYS A 589 -13.34 4.04 11.31
N PRO A 590 -13.63 5.29 10.90
CA PRO A 590 -13.71 6.51 11.74
C PRO A 590 -14.93 6.54 12.66
N GLY A 591 -14.95 7.52 13.56
CA GLY A 591 -16.10 7.76 14.44
C GLY A 591 -17.41 7.84 13.65
N THR A 592 -18.50 7.31 14.20
CA THR A 592 -19.83 7.12 13.59
C THR A 592 -19.93 5.99 12.55
N TYR A 593 -18.83 5.32 12.20
CA TYR A 593 -18.84 4.17 11.26
C TYR A 593 -18.45 2.89 12.00
N SER A 594 -19.40 1.96 12.04
CA SER A 594 -19.20 0.62 12.60
C SER A 594 -18.15 -0.17 11.83
N GLN A 595 -17.41 -0.96 12.58
CA GLN A 595 -16.54 -1.98 12.02
C GLN A 595 -17.08 -3.37 12.34
N ASP A 596 -16.73 -4.37 11.51
CA ASP A 596 -17.18 -5.74 11.70
C ASP A 596 -16.85 -6.27 13.10
N GLY A 597 -17.83 -6.86 13.77
CA GLY A 597 -17.63 -7.70 14.93
C GLY A 597 -16.87 -8.98 14.57
N ARG A 598 -17.06 -10.03 15.38
CA ARG A 598 -16.44 -11.33 15.10
C ARG A 598 -16.92 -11.92 13.79
N MET A 599 -15.99 -12.20 12.89
CA MET A 599 -16.26 -12.86 11.62
C MET A 599 -15.62 -14.24 11.60
N LEU A 600 -16.36 -15.24 11.10
CA LEU A 600 -15.87 -16.59 10.87
C LEU A 600 -15.86 -16.87 9.38
N ASN A 601 -14.72 -17.28 8.85
CA ASN A 601 -14.54 -17.67 7.46
C ASN A 601 -14.05 -19.11 7.36
N PHE A 602 -14.75 -19.91 6.55
CA PHE A 602 -14.30 -21.23 6.10
C PHE A 602 -13.80 -21.12 4.66
N GLY A 603 -12.59 -21.60 4.41
CA GLY A 603 -11.97 -21.56 3.09
C GLY A 603 -11.52 -22.94 2.61
N LEU A 604 -11.68 -23.16 1.31
CA LEU A 604 -11.14 -24.29 0.57
C LEU A 604 -10.32 -23.76 -0.60
N ARG A 605 -9.04 -24.14 -0.67
CA ARG A 605 -8.15 -23.83 -1.80
C ARG A 605 -7.49 -25.10 -2.32
N ARG A 606 -7.37 -25.20 -3.64
CA ARG A 606 -6.60 -26.26 -4.29
C ARG A 606 -5.65 -25.66 -5.33
N GLU A 607 -4.44 -26.22 -5.35
CA GLU A 607 -3.45 -26.02 -6.41
C GLU A 607 -3.34 -27.31 -7.22
N PHE A 608 -3.22 -27.21 -8.58
CA PHE A 608 -3.23 -28.37 -9.48
C PHE A 608 -2.43 -28.13 -10.77
#